data_ebb42d5c1ab66a1e78c13ac325f5f1a9
#
_entry.id   ebb42d5c1ab66a1e78c13ac325f5f1a9
#
_cell.length_a   1.000
_cell.length_b   1.000
_cell.length_c   1.000
_cell.angle_alpha   90.00
_cell.angle_beta   90.00
_cell.angle_gamma   90.00
#
_symmetry.space_group_name_H-M   'P 1'
#
loop_
_entity.id
_entity.type
_entity.pdbx_description
1 polymer ?
#
loop_
_entity_poly.entity_id
_entity_poly.type
_entity_poly.pdbx_seq_one_letter_code
_entity_poly.pdbx_strand_id
1 'polypeptide(L)'
;AEYAAALALLGGLDLPVHVLPGNHDHAGRMLRALAGTGYVRAAAEEPDRCYYRVDYPGLRLLCCDSSLPGRVDGELGAVQLAWLDRELGRDPEVPAVVALHHHPVPSGIAAMDRAMLTDAARLAAVLAGHPPLARILNGHLHRPTAAMFAGSLVTSAPSTNRQVLLDLGPGRPLALVDEPPGLLLHRLEGGAAMTHLVPISHSGPPIGVL
;
A
#
# COMPACT_ATOMS: atom_id res chain seq x y z
N ALA A 1 2.00 22.93 -3.15
CA ALA A 1 0.65 23.21 -2.57
C ALA A 1 0.02 21.93 -2.03
N GLU A 2 -0.03 20.83 -2.81
CA GLU A 2 -0.73 19.57 -2.45
C GLU A 2 -0.16 18.88 -1.22
N TYR A 3 1.17 18.70 -1.13
CA TYR A 3 1.79 18.12 0.07
C TYR A 3 1.58 18.95 1.33
N ALA A 4 1.47 20.29 1.22
CA ALA A 4 1.17 21.13 2.37
C ALA A 4 -0.28 20.93 2.86
N ALA A 5 -1.23 20.73 1.95
CA ALA A 5 -2.60 20.37 2.31
C ALA A 5 -2.67 18.97 2.96
N ALA A 6 -1.96 18.00 2.41
CA ALA A 6 -1.87 16.66 3.01
C ALA A 6 -1.27 16.72 4.42
N LEU A 7 -0.19 17.48 4.63
CA LEU A 7 0.41 17.70 5.95
C LEU A 7 -0.58 18.27 6.97
N ALA A 8 -1.38 19.25 6.57
CA ALA A 8 -2.38 19.86 7.46
C ALA A 8 -3.46 18.85 7.90
N LEU A 9 -3.85 17.94 7.01
CA LEU A 9 -4.81 16.86 7.32
C LEU A 9 -4.17 15.77 8.20
N LEU A 10 -2.98 15.29 7.85
CA LEU A 10 -2.29 14.22 8.58
C LEU A 10 -1.83 14.67 9.96
N GLY A 11 -1.44 15.94 10.11
CA GLY A 11 -1.00 16.50 11.39
C GLY A 11 -2.11 16.60 12.45
N GLY A 12 -3.38 16.44 12.07
CA GLY A 12 -4.51 16.34 12.98
C GLY A 12 -4.76 14.93 13.54
N LEU A 13 -4.01 13.92 13.06
CA LEU A 13 -4.15 12.54 13.53
C LEU A 13 -3.23 12.30 14.74
N ASP A 14 -3.79 11.86 15.86
CA ASP A 14 -3.04 11.40 17.03
C ASP A 14 -2.67 9.91 16.88
N LEU A 15 -2.04 9.57 15.77
CA LEU A 15 -1.64 8.22 15.38
C LEU A 15 -0.30 8.26 14.63
N PRO A 16 0.54 7.22 14.72
CA PRO A 16 1.69 7.07 13.82
C PRO A 16 1.23 7.02 12.36
N VAL A 17 1.79 7.89 11.53
CA VAL A 17 1.48 7.99 10.10
C VAL A 17 2.69 7.57 9.28
N HIS A 18 2.47 6.69 8.29
CA HIS A 18 3.48 6.25 7.35
C HIS A 18 2.97 6.45 5.92
N VAL A 19 3.70 7.23 5.12
CA VAL A 19 3.28 7.63 3.79
C VAL A 19 4.17 6.97 2.75
N LEU A 20 3.55 6.47 1.68
CA LEU A 20 4.20 5.93 0.50
C LEU A 20 3.80 6.73 -0.75
N PRO A 21 4.71 6.92 -1.73
CA PRO A 21 4.35 7.55 -2.98
C PRO A 21 3.51 6.62 -3.85
N GLY A 22 2.51 7.20 -4.53
CA GLY A 22 1.79 6.58 -5.62
C GLY A 22 2.32 7.01 -6.99
N ASN A 23 1.70 6.54 -8.07
CA ASN A 23 2.08 6.86 -9.45
C ASN A 23 1.84 8.34 -9.83
N HIS A 24 1.05 9.08 -9.05
CA HIS A 24 0.88 10.53 -9.21
C HIS A 24 1.89 11.35 -8.41
N ASP A 25 2.68 10.71 -7.54
CA ASP A 25 3.70 11.37 -6.74
C ASP A 25 5.06 11.39 -7.45
N HIS A 26 5.93 12.20 -6.88
CA HIS A 26 7.36 12.17 -7.18
C HIS A 26 8.08 11.96 -5.84
N ALA A 27 8.60 10.76 -5.61
CA ALA A 27 9.16 10.35 -4.30
C ALA A 27 10.13 11.37 -3.72
N GLY A 28 11.11 11.86 -4.50
CA GLY A 28 12.07 12.86 -4.03
C GLY A 28 11.43 14.23 -3.69
N ARG A 29 10.32 14.63 -4.34
CA ARG A 29 9.56 15.85 -3.95
C ARG A 29 8.77 15.61 -2.66
N MET A 30 8.14 14.45 -2.53
CA MET A 30 7.42 14.05 -1.33
C MET A 30 8.35 13.98 -0.12
N LEU A 31 9.52 13.35 -0.26
CA LEU A 31 10.54 13.28 0.78
C LEU A 31 10.96 14.67 1.28
N ARG A 32 11.20 15.62 0.36
CA ARG A 32 11.53 17.00 0.74
C ARG A 32 10.36 17.73 1.40
N ALA A 33 9.15 17.55 0.89
CA ALA A 33 7.97 18.24 1.41
C ALA A 33 7.54 17.76 2.80
N LEU A 34 7.78 16.46 3.10
CA LEU A 34 7.44 15.81 4.35
C LEU A 34 8.66 15.62 5.27
N ALA A 35 9.80 16.26 4.96
CA ALA A 35 11.00 16.17 5.77
C ALA A 35 10.74 16.61 7.21
N GLY A 36 11.29 15.86 8.18
CA GLY A 36 11.17 16.17 9.62
C GLY A 36 9.84 15.77 10.26
N THR A 37 8.85 15.32 9.50
CA THR A 37 7.55 14.88 10.07
C THR A 37 7.58 13.47 10.68
N GLY A 38 8.55 12.65 10.29
CA GLY A 38 8.59 11.21 10.61
C GLY A 38 7.65 10.35 9.74
N TYR A 39 6.85 10.94 8.86
CA TYR A 39 5.89 10.21 8.00
C TYR A 39 6.54 9.47 6.84
N VAL A 40 7.71 9.91 6.42
CA VAL A 40 8.48 9.36 5.30
C VAL A 40 9.95 9.22 5.67
N ARG A 41 10.63 8.27 5.01
CA ARG A 41 12.09 8.11 5.14
C ARG A 41 12.66 7.80 3.76
N ALA A 42 13.76 8.48 3.41
CA ALA A 42 14.54 8.13 2.23
C ALA A 42 15.25 6.80 2.45
N ALA A 43 15.36 6.03 1.38
CA ALA A 43 16.14 4.80 1.40
C ALA A 43 17.65 5.12 1.50
N ALA A 44 18.38 4.31 2.25
CA ALA A 44 19.83 4.54 2.44
C ALA A 44 20.61 4.32 1.14
N GLU A 45 20.22 3.30 0.37
CA GLU A 45 20.89 2.92 -0.88
C GLU A 45 20.40 3.74 -2.09
N GLU A 46 19.18 4.29 -2.03
CA GLU A 46 18.55 5.08 -3.10
C GLU A 46 17.88 6.33 -2.52
N PRO A 47 18.62 7.42 -2.24
CA PRO A 47 18.12 8.58 -1.49
C PRO A 47 16.92 9.31 -2.11
N ASP A 48 16.65 9.13 -3.41
CA ASP A 48 15.49 9.68 -4.10
C ASP A 48 14.24 8.76 -4.06
N ARG A 49 14.38 7.57 -3.45
CA ARG A 49 13.29 6.59 -3.26
C ARG A 49 12.82 6.61 -1.81
N CYS A 50 11.53 6.34 -1.60
CA CYS A 50 10.88 6.37 -0.29
C CYS A 50 10.50 4.95 0.14
N TYR A 51 11.49 4.14 0.54
CA TYR A 51 11.21 2.84 1.15
C TYR A 51 11.97 2.71 2.48
N TYR A 52 11.30 2.11 3.48
CA TYR A 52 11.81 2.09 4.85
C TYR A 52 11.12 1.05 5.70
N ARG A 53 11.75 0.72 6.82
CA ARG A 53 11.24 -0.16 7.87
C ARG A 53 10.73 0.66 9.06
N VAL A 54 9.64 0.17 9.67
CA VAL A 54 9.14 0.60 10.97
C VAL A 54 8.90 -0.62 11.84
N ASP A 55 9.43 -0.61 13.06
CA ASP A 55 9.20 -1.67 14.03
C ASP A 55 8.19 -1.24 15.08
N TYR A 56 7.21 -2.09 15.31
CA TYR A 56 6.27 -2.04 16.40
C TYR A 56 6.45 -3.25 17.30
N PRO A 57 6.01 -3.22 18.57
CA PRO A 57 6.01 -4.42 19.40
C PRO A 57 5.27 -5.57 18.72
N GLY A 58 6.01 -6.62 18.34
CA GLY A 58 5.46 -7.81 17.69
C GLY A 58 5.01 -7.65 16.22
N LEU A 59 5.41 -6.57 15.54
CA LEU A 59 5.07 -6.35 14.13
C LEU A 59 6.14 -5.52 13.42
N ARG A 60 6.49 -5.90 12.22
CA ARG A 60 7.34 -5.12 11.31
C ARG A 60 6.54 -4.62 10.12
N LEU A 61 6.60 -3.32 9.85
CA LEU A 61 6.07 -2.71 8.64
C LEU A 61 7.21 -2.37 7.69
N LEU A 62 7.15 -2.92 6.48
CA LEU A 62 8.09 -2.66 5.38
C LEU A 62 7.37 -1.85 4.32
N CYS A 63 7.66 -0.56 4.29
CA CYS A 63 7.13 0.38 3.31
C CYS A 63 7.97 0.34 2.04
N CYS A 64 7.39 -0.01 0.90
CA CYS A 64 8.06 -0.14 -0.39
C CYS A 64 7.60 0.94 -1.36
N ASP A 65 8.54 1.62 -1.99
CA ASP A 65 8.27 2.59 -3.06
C ASP A 65 8.19 1.86 -4.40
N SER A 66 7.01 1.76 -4.96
CA SER A 66 6.81 1.19 -6.30
C SER A 66 6.59 2.26 -7.37
N SER A 67 6.71 3.55 -7.01
CA SER A 67 6.52 4.64 -7.96
C SER A 67 7.72 4.82 -8.89
N LEU A 68 7.46 5.20 -10.12
CA LEU A 68 8.47 5.57 -11.11
C LEU A 68 8.12 6.93 -11.71
N PRO A 69 9.05 7.89 -11.75
CA PRO A 69 8.78 9.21 -12.30
C PRO A 69 8.25 9.15 -13.74
N GLY A 70 7.05 9.72 -13.94
CA GLY A 70 6.42 9.81 -15.27
C GLY A 70 5.80 8.51 -15.80
N ARG A 71 5.71 7.46 -14.97
CA ARG A 71 5.05 6.20 -15.32
C ARG A 71 3.79 6.00 -14.47
N VAL A 72 2.82 5.27 -15.03
CA VAL A 72 1.58 4.89 -14.32
C VAL A 72 1.64 3.49 -13.71
N ASP A 73 2.52 2.65 -14.21
CA ASP A 73 2.85 1.33 -13.68
C ASP A 73 3.98 1.43 -12.65
N GLY A 74 4.18 0.37 -11.87
CA GLY A 74 5.14 0.34 -10.78
C GLY A 74 6.26 -0.66 -10.95
N GLU A 75 7.39 -0.40 -10.25
CA GLU A 75 8.50 -1.32 -10.14
C GLU A 75 9.25 -1.08 -8.82
N LEU A 76 9.60 -2.15 -8.12
CA LEU A 76 10.46 -2.05 -6.93
C LEU A 76 11.95 -1.92 -7.32
N GLY A 77 12.36 -2.67 -8.32
CA GLY A 77 13.75 -2.71 -8.79
C GLY A 77 14.64 -3.62 -7.94
N ALA A 78 15.84 -3.89 -8.46
CA ALA A 78 16.75 -4.87 -7.87
C ALA A 78 17.27 -4.46 -6.48
N VAL A 79 17.58 -3.18 -6.29
CA VAL A 79 18.16 -2.65 -5.04
C VAL A 79 17.14 -2.77 -3.90
N GLN A 80 15.92 -2.31 -4.15
CA GLN A 80 14.86 -2.37 -3.15
C GLN A 80 14.41 -3.83 -2.86
N LEU A 81 14.36 -4.70 -3.88
CA LEU A 81 14.06 -6.12 -3.66
C LEU A 81 15.13 -6.80 -2.81
N ALA A 82 16.41 -6.49 -3.02
CA ALA A 82 17.51 -6.99 -2.17
C ALA A 82 17.43 -6.42 -0.74
N TRP A 83 17.02 -5.16 -0.58
CA TRP A 83 16.73 -4.57 0.73
C TRP A 83 15.58 -5.30 1.42
N LEU A 84 14.48 -5.55 0.72
CA LEU A 84 13.31 -6.26 1.26
C LEU A 84 13.68 -7.66 1.74
N ASP A 85 14.44 -8.41 0.94
CA ASP A 85 14.96 -9.73 1.28
C ASP A 85 15.78 -9.70 2.58
N ARG A 86 16.71 -8.76 2.71
CA ARG A 86 17.51 -8.59 3.93
C ARG A 86 16.64 -8.24 5.15
N GLU A 87 15.66 -7.34 4.99
CA GLU A 87 14.81 -6.92 6.10
C GLU A 87 13.87 -8.04 6.57
N LEU A 88 13.37 -8.87 5.67
CA LEU A 88 12.56 -10.04 6.02
C LEU A 88 13.40 -11.12 6.72
N GLY A 89 14.66 -11.30 6.30
CA GLY A 89 15.55 -12.30 6.87
C GLY A 89 16.14 -11.97 8.25
N ARG A 90 16.05 -10.70 8.72
CA ARG A 90 16.65 -10.29 10.01
C ARG A 90 16.05 -10.99 11.22
N ASP A 91 14.71 -11.00 11.31
CA ASP A 91 13.97 -11.62 12.42
C ASP A 91 12.74 -12.31 11.84
N PRO A 92 12.88 -13.53 11.29
CA PRO A 92 11.81 -14.20 10.57
C PRO A 92 10.61 -14.57 11.44
N GLU A 93 10.78 -14.63 12.76
CA GLU A 93 9.70 -14.92 13.72
C GLU A 93 8.80 -13.70 13.98
N VAL A 94 9.25 -12.48 13.64
CA VAL A 94 8.43 -11.27 13.80
C VAL A 94 7.50 -11.15 12.61
N PRO A 95 6.17 -11.16 12.80
CA PRO A 95 5.22 -10.95 11.72
C PRO A 95 5.51 -9.69 10.94
N ALA A 96 5.55 -9.77 9.62
CA ALA A 96 5.81 -8.64 8.75
C ALA A 96 4.59 -8.27 7.91
N VAL A 97 4.41 -6.97 7.69
CA VAL A 97 3.49 -6.38 6.74
C VAL A 97 4.31 -5.65 5.68
N VAL A 98 4.05 -5.92 4.42
CA VAL A 98 4.63 -5.18 3.29
C VAL A 98 3.57 -4.25 2.72
N ALA A 99 3.88 -2.97 2.59
CA ALA A 99 3.01 -1.97 1.98
C ALA A 99 3.67 -1.38 0.73
N LEU A 100 2.92 -1.32 -0.37
CA LEU A 100 3.34 -0.73 -1.65
C LEU A 100 2.14 -0.08 -2.34
N HIS A 101 2.36 0.75 -3.36
CA HIS A 101 1.23 1.40 -4.05
C HIS A 101 0.59 0.48 -5.09
N HIS A 102 1.39 -0.08 -6.02
CA HIS A 102 0.87 -0.85 -7.16
C HIS A 102 0.55 -2.29 -6.78
N HIS A 103 -0.58 -2.79 -7.26
CA HIS A 103 -1.05 -4.15 -7.00
C HIS A 103 -0.18 -5.20 -7.74
N PRO A 104 0.20 -6.30 -7.07
CA PRO A 104 1.05 -7.33 -7.68
C PRO A 104 0.26 -8.44 -8.39
N VAL A 105 -1.08 -8.45 -8.27
CA VAL A 105 -1.97 -9.47 -8.84
C VAL A 105 -2.95 -8.80 -9.78
N PRO A 106 -3.19 -9.33 -10.99
CA PRO A 106 -4.20 -8.78 -11.90
C PRO A 106 -5.56 -8.64 -11.23
N SER A 107 -6.17 -7.48 -11.37
CA SER A 107 -7.48 -7.15 -10.79
C SER A 107 -8.66 -7.61 -11.66
N GLY A 108 -8.41 -7.91 -12.94
CA GLY A 108 -9.42 -8.14 -13.97
C GLY A 108 -9.93 -6.83 -14.61
N ILE A 109 -9.61 -5.67 -14.07
CA ILE A 109 -9.91 -4.37 -14.67
C ILE A 109 -8.77 -4.05 -15.65
N ALA A 110 -8.99 -4.30 -16.94
CA ALA A 110 -7.95 -4.28 -17.96
C ALA A 110 -7.12 -2.98 -18.01
N ALA A 111 -7.70 -1.84 -17.68
CA ALA A 111 -7.00 -0.56 -17.63
C ALA A 111 -6.03 -0.51 -16.43
N MET A 112 -6.43 -1.01 -15.27
CA MET A 112 -5.61 -1.06 -14.07
C MET A 112 -4.52 -2.12 -14.18
N ASP A 113 -4.80 -3.25 -14.80
CA ASP A 113 -3.83 -4.34 -14.98
C ASP A 113 -2.66 -3.95 -15.91
N ARG A 114 -2.85 -2.96 -16.80
CA ARG A 114 -1.75 -2.36 -17.57
C ARG A 114 -0.85 -1.43 -16.74
N ALA A 115 -1.30 -1.06 -15.55
CA ALA A 115 -0.61 -0.15 -14.63
C ALA A 115 -0.25 -0.82 -13.30
N MET A 116 -0.14 -2.15 -13.27
CA MET A 116 0.23 -2.92 -12.09
C MET A 116 1.74 -2.90 -11.80
N LEU A 117 2.16 -3.63 -10.78
CA LEU A 117 3.57 -3.86 -10.45
C LEU A 117 4.22 -4.74 -11.53
N THR A 118 5.17 -4.19 -12.28
CA THR A 118 5.79 -4.88 -13.44
C THR A 118 6.76 -5.98 -13.04
N ASP A 119 7.41 -5.86 -11.89
CA ASP A 119 8.34 -6.85 -11.35
C ASP A 119 7.72 -7.75 -10.24
N ALA A 120 6.39 -7.94 -10.29
CA ALA A 120 5.66 -8.79 -9.34
C ALA A 120 6.23 -10.21 -9.22
N ALA A 121 6.67 -10.81 -10.33
CA ALA A 121 7.29 -12.14 -10.30
C ALA A 121 8.60 -12.16 -9.48
N ARG A 122 9.40 -11.10 -9.53
CA ARG A 122 10.62 -10.96 -8.73
C ARG A 122 10.30 -10.74 -7.26
N LEU A 123 9.27 -9.93 -6.96
CA LEU A 123 8.75 -9.79 -5.60
C LEU A 123 8.27 -11.14 -5.05
N ALA A 124 7.52 -11.92 -5.85
CA ALA A 124 7.06 -13.24 -5.45
C ALA A 124 8.23 -14.19 -5.13
N ALA A 125 9.32 -14.14 -5.92
CA ALA A 125 10.52 -14.94 -5.68
C ALA A 125 11.23 -14.57 -4.36
N VAL A 126 11.31 -13.29 -4.03
CA VAL A 126 11.81 -12.81 -2.73
C VAL A 126 10.93 -13.34 -1.59
N LEU A 127 9.62 -13.13 -1.68
CA LEU A 127 8.69 -13.52 -0.60
C LEU A 127 8.66 -15.04 -0.38
N ALA A 128 8.85 -15.85 -1.42
CA ALA A 128 8.89 -17.31 -1.30
C ALA A 128 10.08 -17.84 -0.46
N GLY A 129 11.12 -17.02 -0.27
CA GLY A 129 12.26 -17.33 0.59
C GLY A 129 12.02 -17.09 2.08
N HIS A 130 10.86 -16.57 2.47
CA HIS A 130 10.53 -16.17 3.83
C HIS A 130 9.19 -16.76 4.30
N PRO A 131 8.91 -16.78 5.62
CA PRO A 131 7.60 -17.13 6.13
C PRO A 131 6.50 -16.23 5.51
N PRO A 132 5.26 -16.74 5.37
CA PRO A 132 4.16 -15.93 4.86
C PRO A 132 3.99 -14.64 5.65
N LEU A 133 3.80 -13.53 4.93
CA LEU A 133 3.58 -12.22 5.55
C LEU A 133 2.22 -12.17 6.26
N ALA A 134 2.15 -11.43 7.35
CA ALA A 134 0.88 -11.15 8.03
C ALA A 134 -0.11 -10.46 7.06
N ARG A 135 0.39 -9.56 6.19
CA ARG A 135 -0.40 -8.91 5.15
C ARG A 135 0.50 -8.26 4.08
N ILE A 136 -0.01 -8.19 2.85
CA ILE A 136 0.49 -7.26 1.83
C ILE A 136 -0.61 -6.21 1.62
N LEU A 137 -0.24 -4.94 1.68
CA LEU A 137 -1.15 -3.80 1.53
C LEU A 137 -0.83 -3.05 0.25
N ASN A 138 -1.85 -2.74 -0.55
CA ASN A 138 -1.67 -1.85 -1.68
C ASN A 138 -2.85 -0.87 -1.84
N GLY A 139 -2.61 0.19 -2.62
CA GLY A 139 -3.60 1.15 -3.07
C GLY A 139 -3.90 1.00 -4.55
N HIS A 140 -3.82 2.09 -5.30
CA HIS A 140 -3.86 2.19 -6.76
C HIS A 140 -5.18 1.76 -7.43
N LEU A 141 -5.74 0.62 -7.03
CA LEU A 141 -6.97 0.08 -7.64
C LEU A 141 -8.21 0.92 -7.34
N HIS A 142 -8.17 1.77 -6.30
CA HIS A 142 -9.34 2.51 -5.82
C HIS A 142 -10.55 1.59 -5.61
N ARG A 143 -10.31 0.35 -5.19
CA ARG A 143 -11.35 -0.64 -4.85
C ARG A 143 -10.85 -1.55 -3.73
N PRO A 144 -11.73 -1.95 -2.81
CA PRO A 144 -11.39 -3.00 -1.85
C PRO A 144 -11.28 -4.33 -2.58
N THR A 145 -10.10 -4.93 -2.56
CA THR A 145 -9.85 -6.25 -3.15
C THR A 145 -9.05 -7.12 -2.19
N ALA A 146 -9.15 -8.44 -2.37
CA ALA A 146 -8.33 -9.41 -1.67
C ALA A 146 -7.91 -10.53 -2.62
N ALA A 147 -6.65 -10.92 -2.59
CA ALA A 147 -6.10 -11.99 -3.40
C ALA A 147 -4.93 -12.68 -2.68
N MET A 148 -4.61 -13.90 -3.07
CA MET A 148 -3.40 -14.58 -2.61
C MET A 148 -2.23 -14.26 -3.55
N PHE A 149 -1.07 -13.92 -2.95
CA PHE A 149 0.16 -13.67 -3.67
C PHE A 149 1.35 -14.18 -2.85
N ALA A 150 2.16 -15.06 -3.44
CA ALA A 150 3.34 -15.66 -2.81
C ALA A 150 3.07 -16.20 -1.38
N GLY A 151 1.96 -16.91 -1.19
CA GLY A 151 1.58 -17.50 0.10
C GLY A 151 0.98 -16.52 1.12
N SER A 152 0.89 -15.23 0.80
CA SER A 152 0.35 -14.18 1.68
C SER A 152 -0.92 -13.56 1.11
N LEU A 153 -1.79 -13.02 1.98
CA LEU A 153 -2.98 -12.28 1.53
C LEU A 153 -2.60 -10.85 1.19
N VAL A 154 -2.84 -10.44 -0.05
CA VAL A 154 -2.77 -9.05 -0.48
C VAL A 154 -4.15 -8.42 -0.43
N THR A 155 -4.23 -7.19 0.09
CA THR A 155 -5.46 -6.40 0.15
C THR A 155 -5.24 -5.01 -0.43
N SER A 156 -6.14 -4.55 -1.30
CA SER A 156 -6.15 -3.18 -1.79
C SER A 156 -7.18 -2.36 -1.03
N ALA A 157 -6.79 -1.17 -0.60
CA ALA A 157 -7.72 -0.22 0.01
C ALA A 157 -8.60 0.46 -1.05
N PRO A 158 -9.84 0.79 -0.71
CA PRO A 158 -10.65 1.71 -1.53
C PRO A 158 -10.03 3.10 -1.52
N SER A 159 -10.44 3.94 -2.45
CA SER A 159 -10.09 5.36 -2.43
C SER A 159 -10.86 6.09 -1.31
N THR A 160 -10.22 7.10 -0.72
CA THR A 160 -10.87 8.06 0.19
C THR A 160 -11.66 9.14 -0.56
N ASN A 161 -11.72 9.05 -1.89
CA ASN A 161 -12.47 9.96 -2.77
C ASN A 161 -13.38 9.14 -3.69
N ARG A 162 -13.03 8.92 -4.95
CA ARG A 162 -13.82 8.18 -5.94
C ARG A 162 -13.22 6.81 -6.22
N GLN A 163 -14.10 5.85 -6.49
CA GLN A 163 -13.68 4.50 -6.82
C GLN A 163 -13.49 4.33 -8.33
N VAL A 164 -12.66 3.37 -8.73
CA VAL A 164 -12.61 2.90 -10.13
C VAL A 164 -13.84 2.02 -10.39
N LEU A 165 -14.50 2.21 -11.53
CA LEU A 165 -15.62 1.37 -11.94
C LEU A 165 -15.17 -0.10 -12.04
N LEU A 166 -15.91 -1.00 -11.40
CA LEU A 166 -15.71 -2.43 -11.56
C LEU A 166 -16.29 -2.88 -12.91
N ASP A 167 -15.45 -2.83 -13.93
CA ASP A 167 -15.80 -3.32 -15.27
C ASP A 167 -14.72 -4.34 -15.71
N LEU A 168 -15.11 -5.59 -15.76
CA LEU A 168 -14.25 -6.72 -16.16
C LEU A 168 -14.32 -7.00 -17.66
N GLY A 169 -15.00 -6.15 -18.43
CA GLY A 169 -15.11 -6.28 -19.88
C GLY A 169 -13.80 -5.93 -20.60
N PRO A 170 -13.49 -6.63 -21.71
CA PRO A 170 -12.28 -6.35 -22.48
C PRO A 170 -12.34 -4.97 -23.13
N GLY A 171 -11.21 -4.24 -23.12
CA GLY A 171 -11.05 -2.98 -23.86
C GLY A 171 -11.87 -1.78 -23.34
N ARG A 172 -12.47 -1.89 -22.15
CA ARG A 172 -13.20 -0.78 -21.55
C ARG A 172 -12.25 0.32 -21.08
N PRO A 173 -12.60 1.60 -21.24
CA PRO A 173 -11.83 2.70 -20.71
C PRO A 173 -11.91 2.71 -19.17
N LEU A 174 -10.85 3.25 -18.53
CA LEU A 174 -10.89 3.52 -17.11
C LEU A 174 -11.97 4.57 -16.81
N ALA A 175 -12.86 4.26 -15.88
CA ALA A 175 -13.90 5.17 -15.42
C ALA A 175 -13.91 5.26 -13.89
N LEU A 176 -14.28 6.42 -13.37
CA LEU A 176 -14.49 6.63 -11.94
C LEU A 176 -15.99 6.68 -11.65
N VAL A 177 -16.36 6.17 -10.47
CA VAL A 177 -17.73 6.13 -9.97
C VAL A 177 -17.82 6.75 -8.58
N ASP A 178 -18.99 7.27 -8.26
CA ASP A 178 -19.29 7.90 -6.98
C ASP A 178 -19.79 6.85 -5.96
N GLU A 179 -19.01 5.78 -5.80
CA GLU A 179 -19.21 4.82 -4.73
C GLU A 179 -18.61 5.38 -3.42
N PRO A 180 -19.11 4.96 -2.24
CA PRO A 180 -18.63 5.49 -0.96
C PRO A 180 -17.12 5.41 -0.79
N PRO A 181 -16.47 6.50 -0.35
CA PRO A 181 -15.07 6.48 0.05
C PRO A 181 -14.90 5.61 1.30
N GLY A 182 -13.70 5.04 1.47
CA GLY A 182 -13.46 4.14 2.58
C GLY A 182 -11.99 3.95 2.90
N LEU A 183 -11.76 3.14 3.93
CA LEU A 183 -10.45 2.65 4.33
C LEU A 183 -10.52 1.17 4.70
N LEU A 184 -9.38 0.51 4.81
CA LEU A 184 -9.27 -0.82 5.39
C LEU A 184 -8.68 -0.70 6.80
N LEU A 185 -9.37 -1.27 7.78
CA LEU A 185 -8.87 -1.47 9.13
C LEU A 185 -8.37 -2.91 9.27
N HIS A 186 -7.08 -3.08 9.55
CA HIS A 186 -6.46 -4.38 9.78
C HIS A 186 -6.21 -4.59 11.27
N ARG A 187 -6.77 -5.67 11.83
CA ARG A 187 -6.49 -6.12 13.19
C ARG A 187 -5.58 -7.35 13.12
N LEU A 188 -4.38 -7.22 13.67
CA LEU A 188 -3.39 -8.30 13.73
C LEU A 188 -3.21 -8.69 15.19
N GLU A 189 -3.59 -9.91 15.57
CA GLU A 189 -3.54 -10.37 16.96
C GLU A 189 -3.43 -11.91 16.99
N GLY A 190 -2.54 -12.43 17.83
CA GLY A 190 -2.44 -13.88 18.09
C GLY A 190 -2.17 -14.74 16.84
N GLY A 191 -1.47 -14.20 15.84
CA GLY A 191 -1.24 -14.85 14.55
C GLY A 191 -2.42 -14.76 13.57
N ALA A 192 -3.55 -14.20 14.00
CA ALA A 192 -4.69 -13.93 13.11
C ALA A 192 -4.62 -12.52 12.52
N ALA A 193 -5.12 -12.37 11.29
CA ALA A 193 -5.20 -11.09 10.59
C ALA A 193 -6.61 -10.88 10.01
N MET A 194 -7.37 -9.97 10.61
CA MET A 194 -8.72 -9.59 10.16
C MET A 194 -8.67 -8.25 9.43
N THR A 195 -9.42 -8.13 8.35
CA THR A 195 -9.56 -6.89 7.60
C THR A 195 -11.02 -6.46 7.57
N HIS A 196 -11.29 -5.22 7.95
CA HIS A 196 -12.62 -4.60 7.87
C HIS A 196 -12.59 -3.49 6.81
N LEU A 197 -13.59 -3.48 5.94
CA LEU A 197 -13.89 -2.33 5.10
C LEU A 197 -14.72 -1.33 5.92
N VAL A 198 -14.22 -0.11 6.06
CA VAL A 198 -14.87 0.97 6.80
C VAL A 198 -15.24 2.09 5.84
N PRO A 199 -16.53 2.28 5.49
CA PRO A 199 -16.99 3.42 4.72
C PRO A 199 -16.85 4.72 5.52
N ILE A 200 -16.23 5.75 4.94
CA ILE A 200 -16.01 7.04 5.62
C ILE A 200 -17.32 7.84 5.74
N SER A 201 -18.18 7.75 4.73
CA SER A 201 -19.40 8.57 4.63
C SER A 201 -20.63 8.01 5.36
N HIS A 202 -20.54 6.86 6.03
CA HIS A 202 -21.68 6.14 6.60
C HIS A 202 -21.51 5.77 8.08
N SER A 203 -20.63 6.47 8.80
CA SER A 203 -20.46 6.28 10.24
C SER A 203 -21.54 7.06 11.02
N GLY A 204 -22.76 6.58 11.01
CA GLY A 204 -23.82 7.02 11.90
C GLY A 204 -23.72 6.39 13.29
N PRO A 205 -24.49 6.88 14.30
CA PRO A 205 -24.58 6.21 15.58
C PRO A 205 -25.19 4.81 15.41
N PRO A 206 -24.97 3.89 16.37
CA PRO A 206 -25.63 2.59 16.36
C PRO A 206 -27.15 2.76 16.27
N ILE A 207 -27.79 2.00 15.36
CA ILE A 207 -29.25 2.00 15.17
C ILE A 207 -29.95 0.95 16.05
N GLY A 208 -29.18 0.15 16.78
CA GLY A 208 -29.66 -0.85 17.73
C GLY A 208 -28.49 -1.54 18.42
N VAL A 209 -28.81 -2.20 19.55
CA VAL A 209 -27.88 -3.07 20.27
C VAL A 209 -28.55 -4.46 20.32
N LEU A 210 -27.78 -5.50 19.94
CA LEU A 210 -28.20 -6.90 19.99
C LEU A 210 -27.90 -7.52 21.35
#